data_bacc1c5ff8b737bbaa107cd1b7cd35da
#
_entry.id   bacc1c5ff8b737bbaa107cd1b7cd35da
#
_cell.length_a   1.000
_cell.length_b   1.000
_cell.length_c   1.000
_cell.angle_alpha   90.00
_cell.angle_beta   90.00
_cell.angle_gamma   90.00
#
_symmetry.space_group_name_H-M   'P 1'
#
loop_
_entity.id
_entity.type
_entity.pdbx_description
1 polymer ?
#
loop_
_entity_poly.entity_id
_entity_poly.type
_entity_poly.pdbx_seq_one_letter_code
_entity_poly.pdbx_strand_id
1 'polypeptide(L)'
;MPRFITLGTYTNQGAAGLVDGDSDRRAAMEVAHSSVGATLVDYYITRGQYDFCIITDADSYDVLAAMGLKAKGSGTTATLVTLESVDIEAVRSVTMHCPVGGAACTGGGATIVTP
;
A
#
# COMPACT_ATOMS: atom_id res chain seq x y z
N MET A 1 -8.68 -2.20 -11.34
CA MET A 1 -8.07 -2.72 -10.11
C MET A 1 -7.69 -1.58 -9.19
N PRO A 2 -8.10 -1.62 -7.93
CA PRO A 2 -7.62 -0.64 -6.96
C PRO A 2 -6.11 -0.73 -6.80
N ARG A 3 -5.52 0.41 -6.44
CA ARG A 3 -4.08 0.50 -6.21
C ARG A 3 -3.80 0.67 -4.74
N PHE A 4 -2.86 -0.08 -4.24
CA PHE A 4 -2.46 -0.06 -2.84
C PHE A 4 -0.99 0.31 -2.70
N ILE A 5 -0.67 1.01 -1.62
CA ILE A 5 0.69 1.39 -1.28
C ILE A 5 1.03 0.73 0.04
N THR A 6 2.03 -0.11 0.04
CA THR A 6 2.46 -0.82 1.26
C THR A 6 3.80 -0.27 1.70
N LEU A 7 3.84 0.17 2.95
CA LEU A 7 5.06 0.66 3.59
C LEU A 7 5.42 -0.31 4.72
N GLY A 8 6.68 -0.59 4.88
CA GLY A 8 7.04 -1.53 5.92
C GLY A 8 8.50 -1.48 6.32
N THR A 9 8.81 -2.30 7.31
CA THR A 9 10.18 -2.44 7.82
C THR A 9 10.58 -3.90 7.78
N TYR A 10 11.87 -4.15 7.61
CA TYR A 10 12.43 -5.49 7.63
C TYR A 10 12.84 -5.86 9.04
N THR A 11 12.83 -7.17 9.33
CA THR A 11 13.54 -7.71 10.49
C THR A 11 15.04 -7.72 10.17
N ASN A 12 15.86 -8.00 11.21
CA ASN A 12 17.29 -8.17 10.98
C ASN A 12 17.56 -9.27 9.95
N GLN A 13 16.80 -10.36 10.03
CA GLN A 13 16.92 -11.46 9.09
C GLN A 13 16.56 -11.04 7.66
N GLY A 14 15.49 -10.28 7.52
CA GLY A 14 15.06 -9.80 6.22
C GLY A 14 16.08 -8.84 5.60
N ALA A 15 16.60 -7.93 6.40
CA ALA A 15 17.60 -6.98 5.95
C ALA A 15 18.90 -7.70 5.53
N ALA A 16 19.35 -8.65 6.32
CA ALA A 16 20.55 -9.43 5.97
C ALA A 16 20.36 -10.20 4.66
N GLY A 17 19.19 -10.80 4.48
CA GLY A 17 18.90 -11.51 3.25
C GLY A 17 18.87 -10.62 2.02
N LEU A 18 18.41 -9.38 2.19
CA LEU A 18 18.37 -8.42 1.10
C LEU A 18 19.78 -8.00 0.68
N VAL A 19 20.67 -7.76 1.66
CA VAL A 19 22.02 -7.25 1.40
C VAL A 19 22.96 -8.38 0.96
N ASP A 20 22.89 -9.51 1.62
CA ASP A 20 23.86 -10.61 1.45
C ASP A 20 23.38 -11.70 0.50
N GLY A 21 22.08 -11.72 0.21
CA GLY A 21 21.51 -12.77 -0.62
C GLY A 21 21.74 -12.53 -2.10
N ASP A 22 21.78 -13.63 -2.85
CA ASP A 22 21.89 -13.58 -4.30
C ASP A 22 20.56 -13.41 -4.99
N SER A 23 19.46 -13.48 -4.27
CA SER A 23 18.13 -13.48 -4.87
C SER A 23 17.74 -12.07 -5.36
N ASP A 24 17.08 -12.03 -6.49
CA ASP A 24 16.47 -10.81 -7.00
C ASP A 24 15.16 -10.60 -6.26
N ARG A 25 15.17 -9.69 -5.29
CA ARG A 25 14.00 -9.43 -4.44
C ARG A 25 12.82 -8.96 -5.27
N ARG A 26 13.07 -8.12 -6.26
CA ARG A 26 11.99 -7.63 -7.12
C ARG A 26 11.33 -8.76 -7.90
N ALA A 27 12.13 -9.65 -8.48
CA ALA A 27 11.60 -10.80 -9.20
C ALA A 27 10.77 -11.71 -8.28
N ALA A 28 11.24 -11.94 -7.07
CA ALA A 28 10.52 -12.72 -6.08
C ALA A 28 9.18 -12.07 -5.73
N MET A 29 9.15 -10.75 -5.60
CA MET A 29 7.93 -10.01 -5.31
C MET A 29 6.95 -10.08 -6.48
N GLU A 30 7.45 -10.04 -7.71
CA GLU A 30 6.60 -10.18 -8.89
C GLU A 30 5.92 -11.53 -8.94
N VAL A 31 6.66 -12.58 -8.61
CA VAL A 31 6.11 -13.94 -8.57
C VAL A 31 5.04 -14.04 -7.47
N ALA A 32 5.33 -13.49 -6.30
CA ALA A 32 4.37 -13.51 -5.19
C ALA A 32 3.07 -12.80 -5.55
N HIS A 33 3.17 -11.64 -6.21
CA HIS A 33 1.99 -10.90 -6.65
C HIS A 33 1.20 -11.69 -7.69
N SER A 34 1.88 -12.24 -8.68
CA SER A 34 1.22 -13.00 -9.75
C SER A 34 0.47 -14.20 -9.19
N SER A 35 1.01 -14.84 -8.16
CA SER A 35 0.42 -16.05 -7.60
C SER A 35 -0.95 -15.79 -6.95
N VAL A 36 -1.24 -14.55 -6.59
CA VAL A 36 -2.54 -14.17 -6.00
C VAL A 36 -3.35 -13.25 -6.90
N GLY A 37 -2.97 -13.15 -8.17
CA GLY A 37 -3.72 -12.34 -9.12
C GLY A 37 -3.49 -10.85 -8.99
N ALA A 38 -2.43 -10.43 -8.34
CA ALA A 38 -2.07 -9.03 -8.19
C ALA A 38 -0.94 -8.66 -9.15
N THR A 39 -0.72 -7.36 -9.33
CA THR A 39 0.35 -6.84 -10.18
C THR A 39 1.26 -5.96 -9.35
N LEU A 40 2.55 -6.26 -9.34
CA LEU A 40 3.55 -5.39 -8.74
C LEU A 40 3.83 -4.23 -9.70
N VAL A 41 3.46 -3.03 -9.30
CA VAL A 41 3.69 -1.83 -10.11
C VAL A 41 5.08 -1.29 -9.87
N ASP A 42 5.45 -1.12 -8.61
CA ASP A 42 6.76 -0.61 -8.22
C ASP A 42 7.17 -1.15 -6.86
N TYR A 43 8.49 -1.19 -6.65
CA TYR A 43 9.06 -1.63 -5.40
C TYR A 43 10.32 -0.79 -5.14
N TYR A 44 10.31 -0.05 -4.04
CA TYR A 44 11.40 0.84 -3.66
C TYR A 44 11.95 0.45 -2.30
N ILE A 45 13.26 0.55 -2.16
CA ILE A 45 13.90 0.58 -0.85
C ILE A 45 13.94 2.04 -0.44
N THR A 46 13.46 2.33 0.76
CA THR A 46 13.31 3.71 1.21
C THR A 46 14.21 3.99 2.40
N ARG A 47 14.39 5.27 2.65
CA ARG A 47 15.16 5.78 3.78
C ARG A 47 14.21 6.57 4.68
N GLY A 48 14.31 6.35 5.96
CA GLY A 48 13.48 7.05 6.93
C GLY A 48 12.70 6.08 7.80
N GLN A 49 11.45 6.42 8.07
CA GLN A 49 10.61 5.66 8.98
C GLN A 49 10.33 4.24 8.47
N TYR A 50 10.29 4.07 7.16
CA TYR A 50 10.03 2.77 6.54
C TYR A 50 11.20 2.34 5.68
N ASP A 51 11.40 1.03 5.57
CA ASP A 51 12.51 0.46 4.81
C ASP A 51 12.15 0.20 3.36
N PHE A 52 10.87 0.04 3.07
CA PHE A 52 10.43 -0.21 1.69
C PHE A 52 9.05 0.37 1.43
N CYS A 53 8.78 0.56 0.13
CA CYS A 53 7.50 1.02 -0.38
C CYS A 53 7.16 0.16 -1.60
N ILE A 54 6.00 -0.47 -1.57
CA ILE A 54 5.54 -1.33 -2.65
C ILE A 54 4.22 -0.79 -3.17
N ILE A 55 4.12 -0.68 -4.49
CA ILE A 55 2.88 -0.25 -5.14
C ILE A 55 2.30 -1.44 -5.87
N THR A 56 1.06 -1.80 -5.53
CA THR A 56 0.40 -3.01 -5.99
C THR A 56 -0.98 -2.68 -6.55
N ASP A 57 -1.31 -3.28 -7.69
CA ASP A 57 -2.69 -3.28 -8.19
C ASP A 57 -3.29 -4.65 -7.84
N ALA A 58 -4.44 -4.64 -7.18
CA ALA A 58 -5.12 -5.86 -6.75
C ALA A 58 -6.62 -5.61 -6.71
N ASP A 59 -7.40 -6.69 -6.83
CA ASP A 59 -8.86 -6.57 -6.85
C ASP A 59 -9.45 -6.16 -5.50
N SER A 60 -8.79 -6.54 -4.42
CA SER A 60 -9.31 -6.25 -3.08
C SER A 60 -8.18 -6.19 -2.05
N TYR A 61 -8.49 -5.61 -0.91
CA TYR A 61 -7.56 -5.56 0.20
C TYR A 61 -7.23 -6.96 0.74
N ASP A 62 -8.13 -7.92 0.56
CA ASP A 62 -7.90 -9.29 1.04
C ASP A 62 -6.63 -9.88 0.46
N VAL A 63 -6.35 -9.56 -0.81
CA VAL A 63 -5.12 -10.00 -1.48
C VAL A 63 -3.90 -9.44 -0.77
N LEU A 64 -3.94 -8.16 -0.43
CA LEU A 64 -2.85 -7.48 0.28
C LEU A 64 -2.68 -8.06 1.69
N ALA A 65 -3.78 -8.30 2.37
CA ALA A 65 -3.75 -8.87 3.71
C ALA A 65 -3.10 -10.26 3.71
N ALA A 66 -3.46 -11.07 2.73
CA ALA A 66 -2.89 -12.42 2.61
C ALA A 66 -1.39 -12.37 2.36
N MET A 67 -0.96 -11.53 1.42
CA MET A 67 0.47 -11.36 1.14
C MET A 67 1.21 -10.82 2.35
N GLY A 68 0.62 -9.86 3.05
CA GLY A 68 1.22 -9.26 4.24
C GLY A 68 1.42 -10.25 5.36
N LEU A 69 0.41 -11.06 5.65
CA LEU A 69 0.53 -12.09 6.68
C LEU A 69 1.59 -13.11 6.32
N LYS A 70 1.67 -13.47 5.06
CA LYS A 70 2.67 -14.43 4.60
C LYS A 70 4.08 -13.85 4.74
N ALA A 71 4.25 -12.58 4.42
CA ALA A 71 5.54 -11.91 4.56
C ALA A 71 5.96 -11.82 6.03
N LYS A 72 5.04 -11.48 6.91
CA LYS A 72 5.33 -11.42 8.34
C LYS A 72 5.62 -12.80 8.90
N GLY A 73 4.87 -13.80 8.45
CA GLY A 73 5.06 -15.18 8.89
C GLY A 73 6.38 -15.77 8.44
N SER A 74 6.97 -15.27 7.36
CA SER A 74 8.28 -15.73 6.90
C SER A 74 9.43 -15.21 7.76
N GLY A 75 9.16 -14.22 8.62
CA GLY A 75 10.17 -13.65 9.49
C GLY A 75 11.03 -12.57 8.87
N THR A 76 10.73 -12.17 7.64
CA THR A 76 11.54 -11.17 6.94
C THR A 76 11.00 -9.75 7.09
N THR A 77 9.71 -9.61 7.42
CA THR A 77 9.05 -8.32 7.54
C THR A 77 8.58 -8.10 8.98
N ALA A 78 8.95 -6.96 9.55
CA ALA A 78 8.59 -6.63 10.93
C ALA A 78 7.24 -5.92 11.00
N THR A 79 7.07 -4.87 10.20
CA THR A 79 5.83 -4.09 10.22
C THR A 79 5.37 -3.81 8.79
N LEU A 80 4.06 -3.65 8.64
CA LEU A 80 3.43 -3.30 7.37
C LEU A 80 2.31 -2.30 7.61
N VAL A 81 2.25 -1.29 6.75
CA VAL A 81 1.14 -0.33 6.69
C VAL A 81 0.66 -0.34 5.25
N THR A 82 -0.63 -0.58 5.04
CA THR A 82 -1.20 -0.61 3.71
C THR A 82 -2.18 0.54 3.56
N LEU A 83 -1.99 1.32 2.51
CA LEU A 83 -2.84 2.45 2.15
C LEU A 83 -3.52 2.14 0.83
N GLU A 84 -4.77 2.51 0.70
CA GLU A 84 -5.46 2.40 -0.57
C GLU A 84 -5.43 3.76 -1.26
N SER A 85 -4.99 3.76 -2.51
CA SER A 85 -4.99 4.97 -3.34
C SER A 85 -6.42 5.28 -3.78
N VAL A 86 -6.81 6.53 -3.67
CA VAL A 86 -8.15 6.98 -4.07
C VAL A 86 -7.99 8.03 -5.15
N ASP A 87 -8.77 7.88 -6.22
CA ASP A 87 -8.74 8.84 -7.31
C ASP A 87 -9.39 10.15 -6.88
N ILE A 88 -8.68 11.25 -7.08
CA ILE A 88 -9.16 12.57 -6.67
C ILE A 88 -10.46 12.94 -7.40
N GLU A 89 -10.61 12.54 -8.65
CA GLU A 89 -11.84 12.85 -9.39
C GLU A 89 -13.02 12.05 -8.84
N ALA A 90 -12.80 10.82 -8.41
CA ALA A 90 -13.84 10.04 -7.77
C ALA A 90 -14.27 10.67 -6.45
N VAL A 91 -13.31 11.15 -5.66
CA VAL A 91 -13.59 11.84 -4.40
C VAL A 91 -14.39 13.10 -4.65
N ARG A 92 -13.99 13.88 -5.64
CA ARG A 92 -14.70 15.09 -6.02
C ARG A 92 -16.14 14.80 -6.42
N SER A 93 -16.34 13.77 -7.21
CA SER A 93 -17.67 13.37 -7.66
C SER A 93 -18.59 13.09 -6.48
N VAL A 94 -18.11 12.36 -5.49
CA VAL A 94 -18.88 12.08 -4.28
C VAL A 94 -19.18 13.36 -3.52
N THR A 95 -18.20 14.22 -3.37
CA THR A 95 -18.37 15.50 -2.66
C THR A 95 -19.43 16.35 -3.31
N MET A 96 -19.45 16.39 -4.64
CA MET A 96 -20.41 17.19 -5.37
C MET A 96 -21.85 16.67 -5.23
N HIS A 97 -22.02 15.41 -4.86
CA HIS A 97 -23.33 14.82 -4.67
C HIS A 97 -23.83 14.91 -3.23
N CYS A 98 -23.03 15.49 -2.33
CA CYS A 98 -23.48 15.70 -0.96
C CYS A 98 -24.57 16.75 -0.92
N PRO A 99 -25.56 16.61 -0.03
CA PRO A 99 -26.59 17.63 0.12
C PRO A 99 -25.96 18.98 0.45
N VAL A 100 -26.37 20.01 -0.25
CA VAL A 100 -25.82 21.35 -0.12
C VAL A 100 -25.93 21.87 1.31
N GLY A 101 -27.02 21.60 1.95
CA GLY A 101 -27.23 22.06 3.33
C GLY A 101 -26.61 21.16 4.36
N GLY A 102 -26.01 20.07 3.93
CA GLY A 102 -25.47 19.09 4.85
C GLY A 102 -24.19 19.57 5.51
N ALA A 103 -24.21 19.71 6.79
CA ALA A 103 -23.03 20.13 7.53
C ALA A 103 -21.88 19.12 7.35
N ALA A 104 -22.23 17.85 7.21
CA ALA A 104 -21.23 16.81 7.04
C ALA A 104 -20.40 16.99 5.78
N CYS A 105 -20.98 17.59 4.75
CA CYS A 105 -20.29 17.77 3.48
C CYS A 105 -19.57 19.10 3.37
N THR A 106 -20.04 20.08 4.14
CA THR A 106 -19.47 21.40 4.06
C THR A 106 -18.49 21.68 5.18
N GLY A 107 -18.61 20.94 6.11
CA GLY A 107 -17.80 21.14 7.24
C GLY A 107 -16.38 21.25 6.93
N GLY A 108 -16.98 21.48 6.48
CA GLY A 108 -16.31 21.51 6.34
C GLY A 108 -15.83 21.97 5.59
N GLY A 109 -16.30 22.18 5.29
CA GLY A 109 -15.96 22.34 4.83
C GLY A 109 -15.24 22.92 4.63
N ALA A 110 -15.49 23.17 4.69
CA ALA A 110 -14.92 23.58 4.67
C ALA A 110 -13.92 23.65 4.90
N THR A 111 -14.03 23.59 5.15
CA THR A 111 -13.20 23.66 5.53
C THR A 111 -12.34 22.97 5.31
N ILE A 112 -12.39 22.62 4.94
CA ILE A 112 -11.63 21.96 4.83
C ILE A 112 -10.74 22.13 4.11
N VAL A 113 -10.80 22.45 3.93
CA VAL A 113 -10.03 22.58 3.48
C VAL A 113 -9.04 22.83 3.46
N THR A 114 -8.90 22.86 3.69
CA THR A 114 -8.03 23.06 3.73
C THR A 114 -7.18 22.90 3.81
N PRO A 115 -6.85 22.79 3.61
CA PRO A 115 -5.85 22.37 3.92
C PRO A 115 -4.93 22.99 4.04
#